data_2a3112bb9a713bb1031db35df55f5d01
#
_entry.id   2a3112bb9a713bb1031db35df55f5d01
#
_cell.length_a   1.000
_cell.length_b   1.000
_cell.length_c   1.000
_cell.angle_alpha   90.00
_cell.angle_beta   90.00
_cell.angle_gamma   90.00
#
_symmetry.space_group_name_H-M   'P 1'
#
loop_
_entity.id
_entity.type
_entity.pdbx_description
1 polymer ?
#
loop_
_entity_poly.entity_id
_entity_poly.type
_entity_poly.pdbx_seq_one_letter_code
_entity_poly.pdbx_strand_id
1 'polypeptide(L)'
;MKIFLLVVSLFATQLSTFAQITSSPEAKVILDKVSAATDAMEAIHIVFEYKLTNKEENISDSSMGELTIKKDQYLLSFMRLSQMSDGENVWTILTDDEEIQIAEIDLEDENALTPSNLLKMYETGFMYQLQDKVGNLQIIELLPENPADVDYIKIELLIDTSVNQIKNLKQFGKNATESEYIINNFAPSIISDEAFIFKETDYVDFEIIDLR
;
A
#
# COMPACT_ATOMS: atom_id res chain seq x y z
N MET A 1 -75.94 -26.03 -1.70
CA MET A 1 -75.09 -25.35 -2.71
C MET A 1 -74.04 -24.60 -1.91
N LYS A 2 -72.82 -25.20 -1.68
CA LYS A 2 -71.73 -24.61 -0.87
C LYS A 2 -70.66 -24.11 -1.86
N ILE A 3 -70.50 -22.80 -1.89
CA ILE A 3 -69.48 -22.14 -2.69
C ILE A 3 -68.14 -22.19 -1.91
N PHE A 4 -67.18 -22.87 -2.48
CA PHE A 4 -65.80 -22.97 -1.93
C PHE A 4 -64.96 -21.83 -2.53
N LEU A 5 -64.66 -20.83 -1.67
CA LEU A 5 -63.80 -19.70 -2.06
C LEU A 5 -62.33 -20.14 -1.95
N LEU A 6 -61.68 -20.30 -3.09
CA LEU A 6 -60.24 -20.60 -3.19
C LEU A 6 -59.47 -19.29 -3.08
N VAL A 7 -58.84 -19.03 -1.93
CA VAL A 7 -57.91 -17.90 -1.76
C VAL A 7 -56.54 -18.34 -2.22
N VAL A 8 -56.13 -17.90 -3.41
CA VAL A 8 -54.76 -18.07 -3.90
C VAL A 8 -53.91 -16.96 -3.28
N SER A 9 -53.13 -17.31 -2.26
CA SER A 9 -52.14 -16.43 -1.64
C SER A 9 -50.92 -16.38 -2.55
N LEU A 10 -50.74 -15.24 -3.23
CA LEU A 10 -49.56 -14.94 -4.06
C LEU A 10 -48.41 -14.60 -3.12
N PHE A 11 -47.54 -15.57 -2.85
CA PHE A 11 -46.30 -15.37 -2.11
C PHE A 11 -45.30 -14.69 -3.04
N ALA A 12 -45.19 -13.35 -2.99
CA ALA A 12 -44.12 -12.61 -3.68
C ALA A 12 -42.79 -12.85 -2.95
N THR A 13 -42.01 -13.80 -3.44
CA THR A 13 -40.62 -13.97 -3.01
C THR A 13 -39.81 -12.74 -3.48
N GLN A 14 -39.50 -11.86 -2.56
CA GLN A 14 -38.53 -10.80 -2.79
C GLN A 14 -37.14 -11.46 -2.91
N LEU A 15 -36.67 -11.67 -4.14
CA LEU A 15 -35.28 -12.00 -4.44
C LEU A 15 -34.45 -10.74 -4.09
N SER A 16 -33.85 -10.71 -2.91
CA SER A 16 -32.80 -9.75 -2.59
C SER A 16 -31.62 -10.07 -3.51
N THR A 17 -31.49 -9.31 -4.60
CA THR A 17 -30.28 -9.32 -5.39
C THR A 17 -29.17 -8.69 -4.55
N PHE A 18 -28.31 -9.52 -3.96
CA PHE A 18 -27.01 -9.06 -3.48
C PHE A 18 -26.26 -8.55 -4.72
N ALA A 19 -26.08 -7.23 -4.82
CA ALA A 19 -25.21 -6.65 -5.82
C ALA A 19 -23.81 -7.22 -5.59
N GLN A 20 -23.35 -8.09 -6.47
CA GLN A 20 -21.94 -8.50 -6.47
C GLN A 20 -21.11 -7.26 -6.75
N ILE A 21 -20.23 -6.92 -5.82
CA ILE A 21 -19.25 -5.86 -6.02
C ILE A 21 -18.31 -6.37 -7.14
N THR A 22 -18.36 -5.70 -8.27
CA THR A 22 -17.48 -6.00 -9.41
C THR A 22 -16.45 -4.88 -9.53
N SER A 23 -15.22 -5.24 -9.86
CA SER A 23 -14.16 -4.27 -10.11
C SER A 23 -14.54 -3.30 -11.23
N SER A 24 -14.29 -2.00 -11.01
CA SER A 24 -14.48 -0.96 -12.04
C SER A 24 -13.39 -1.05 -13.11
N PRO A 25 -13.73 -1.26 -14.39
CA PRO A 25 -12.75 -1.24 -15.46
C PRO A 25 -12.07 0.13 -15.61
N GLU A 26 -12.78 1.22 -15.31
CA GLU A 26 -12.26 2.59 -15.37
C GLU A 26 -11.20 2.81 -14.30
N ALA A 27 -11.42 2.30 -13.07
CA ALA A 27 -10.44 2.36 -12.00
C ALA A 27 -9.16 1.61 -12.41
N LYS A 28 -9.30 0.42 -12.99
CA LYS A 28 -8.15 -0.34 -13.49
C LYS A 28 -7.35 0.43 -14.53
N VAL A 29 -7.99 1.09 -15.50
CA VAL A 29 -7.30 1.90 -16.51
C VAL A 29 -6.47 3.02 -15.87
N ILE A 30 -6.95 3.63 -14.79
CA ILE A 30 -6.20 4.68 -14.08
C ILE A 30 -5.00 4.06 -13.35
N LEU A 31 -5.18 2.94 -12.65
CA LEU A 31 -4.12 2.23 -11.95
C LEU A 31 -3.03 1.74 -12.92
N ASP A 32 -3.41 1.17 -14.07
CA ASP A 32 -2.47 0.74 -15.12
C ASP A 32 -1.61 1.93 -15.63
N LYS A 33 -2.16 3.14 -15.69
CA LYS A 33 -1.39 4.34 -16.05
C LYS A 33 -0.43 4.77 -14.95
N VAL A 34 -0.81 4.63 -13.68
CA VAL A 34 0.06 4.90 -12.52
C VAL A 34 1.23 3.93 -12.53
N SER A 35 0.97 2.62 -12.70
CA SER A 35 2.02 1.60 -12.82
C SER A 35 2.97 1.92 -13.96
N ALA A 36 2.45 2.16 -15.17
CA ALA A 36 3.28 2.49 -16.33
C ALA A 36 4.12 3.77 -16.14
N ALA A 37 3.57 4.79 -15.46
CA ALA A 37 4.30 6.02 -15.18
C ALA A 37 5.43 5.81 -14.16
N THR A 38 5.20 4.95 -13.17
CA THR A 38 6.18 4.55 -12.15
C THR A 38 7.30 3.71 -12.78
N ASP A 39 6.95 2.70 -13.58
CA ASP A 39 7.90 1.80 -14.25
C ASP A 39 8.77 2.50 -15.31
N ALA A 40 8.32 3.64 -15.83
CA ALA A 40 9.10 4.45 -16.77
C ALA A 40 10.29 5.19 -16.11
N MET A 41 10.35 5.23 -14.77
CA MET A 41 11.41 5.90 -14.01
C MET A 41 12.50 4.87 -13.65
N GLU A 42 13.77 5.20 -13.96
CA GLU A 42 14.89 4.32 -13.60
C GLU A 42 15.10 4.23 -12.09
N ALA A 43 14.93 5.35 -11.40
CA ALA A 43 14.90 5.44 -9.95
C ALA A 43 13.91 6.52 -9.51
N ILE A 44 13.34 6.37 -8.34
CA ILE A 44 12.32 7.25 -7.78
C ILE A 44 12.75 7.67 -6.38
N HIS A 45 12.61 8.96 -6.07
CA HIS A 45 12.74 9.48 -4.71
C HIS A 45 11.39 10.00 -4.24
N ILE A 46 10.96 9.50 -3.06
CA ILE A 46 9.68 9.80 -2.43
C ILE A 46 9.93 10.39 -1.06
N VAL A 47 9.31 11.52 -0.76
CA VAL A 47 9.20 12.07 0.59
C VAL A 47 7.74 11.99 1.00
N PHE A 48 7.46 11.39 2.14
CA PHE A 48 6.10 11.18 2.60
C PHE A 48 5.93 11.56 4.08
N GLU A 49 4.72 11.90 4.46
CA GLU A 49 4.27 11.99 5.83
C GLU A 49 3.39 10.77 6.12
N TYR A 50 3.74 10.01 7.13
CA TYR A 50 2.90 8.94 7.67
C TYR A 50 2.07 9.47 8.82
N LYS A 51 0.79 9.14 8.86
CA LYS A 51 -0.11 9.43 9.98
C LYS A 51 -0.78 8.15 10.45
N LEU A 52 -0.77 7.94 11.76
CA LEU A 52 -1.49 6.87 12.43
C LEU A 52 -2.56 7.49 13.32
N THR A 53 -3.82 7.14 13.09
CA THR A 53 -4.92 7.62 13.94
C THR A 53 -5.82 6.47 14.37
N ASN A 54 -6.21 6.47 15.64
CA ASN A 54 -7.28 5.64 16.17
C ASN A 54 -8.09 6.48 17.15
N LYS A 55 -9.30 6.87 16.76
CA LYS A 55 -10.17 7.74 17.56
C LYS A 55 -10.71 7.06 18.80
N GLU A 56 -10.88 5.74 18.77
CA GLU A 56 -11.39 4.96 19.91
C GLU A 56 -10.34 4.88 21.02
N GLU A 57 -9.06 4.77 20.64
CA GLU A 57 -7.92 4.67 21.55
C GLU A 57 -7.24 6.03 21.81
N ASN A 58 -7.72 7.12 21.20
CA ASN A 58 -7.13 8.45 21.25
C ASN A 58 -5.66 8.49 20.78
N ILE A 59 -5.31 7.68 19.78
CA ILE A 59 -3.99 7.67 19.14
C ILE A 59 -4.00 8.66 17.97
N SER A 60 -2.96 9.49 17.90
CA SER A 60 -2.69 10.38 16.78
C SER A 60 -1.20 10.68 16.72
N ASP A 61 -0.50 9.97 15.83
CA ASP A 61 0.93 10.10 15.60
C ASP A 61 1.22 10.47 14.15
N SER A 62 2.36 11.16 13.93
CA SER A 62 2.84 11.42 12.58
C SER A 62 4.37 11.38 12.53
N SER A 63 4.89 10.96 11.38
CA SER A 63 6.33 10.88 11.12
C SER A 63 6.62 11.16 9.65
N MET A 64 7.75 11.81 9.39
CA MET A 64 8.26 11.95 8.03
C MET A 64 9.08 10.73 7.65
N GLY A 65 9.04 10.37 6.38
CA GLY A 65 9.85 9.31 5.80
C GLY A 65 10.38 9.69 4.42
N GLU A 66 11.48 9.07 4.06
CA GLU A 66 12.10 9.19 2.75
C GLU A 66 12.38 7.80 2.20
N LEU A 67 12.10 7.61 0.92
CA LEU A 67 12.27 6.35 0.22
C LEU A 67 12.88 6.61 -1.16
N THR A 68 13.97 5.93 -1.44
CA THR A 68 14.55 5.89 -2.80
C THR A 68 14.50 4.47 -3.30
N ILE A 69 13.93 4.27 -4.49
CA ILE A 69 13.81 2.96 -5.12
C ILE A 69 14.52 3.00 -6.46
N LYS A 70 15.27 1.95 -6.77
CA LYS A 70 15.84 1.68 -8.09
C LYS A 70 15.68 0.19 -8.40
N LYS A 71 14.71 -0.16 -9.24
CA LYS A 71 14.31 -1.55 -9.49
C LYS A 71 13.93 -2.26 -8.17
N ASP A 72 14.64 -3.34 -7.82
CA ASP A 72 14.42 -4.12 -6.60
C ASP A 72 15.25 -3.62 -5.40
N GLN A 73 16.12 -2.60 -5.64
CA GLN A 73 16.94 -1.96 -4.61
C GLN A 73 16.21 -0.79 -3.97
N TYR A 74 16.40 -0.57 -2.68
CA TYR A 74 15.82 0.60 -2.03
C TYR A 74 16.64 1.10 -0.82
N LEU A 75 16.42 2.37 -0.50
CA LEU A 75 16.84 3.03 0.73
C LEU A 75 15.61 3.64 1.37
N LEU A 76 15.31 3.25 2.60
CA LEU A 76 14.21 3.78 3.40
C LEU A 76 14.76 4.40 4.67
N SER A 77 14.30 5.60 5.02
CA SER A 77 14.49 6.22 6.34
C SER A 77 13.13 6.59 6.90
N PHE A 78 12.74 5.98 8.01
CA PHE A 78 11.42 6.14 8.60
C PHE A 78 11.41 5.77 10.08
N MET A 79 10.84 6.60 10.95
CA MET A 79 10.64 6.32 12.39
C MET A 79 11.91 5.85 13.14
N ARG A 80 13.07 6.52 12.92
CA ARG A 80 14.39 6.16 13.47
C ARG A 80 14.95 4.81 12.99
N LEU A 81 14.29 4.22 12.02
CA LEU A 81 14.73 3.03 11.34
C LEU A 81 15.25 3.43 9.97
N SER A 82 16.36 2.86 9.57
CA SER A 82 16.81 2.90 8.18
C SER A 82 16.87 1.49 7.63
N GLN A 83 16.42 1.33 6.39
CA GLN A 83 16.58 0.07 5.66
C GLN A 83 17.31 0.33 4.36
N MET A 84 18.18 -0.59 4.01
CA MET A 84 18.86 -0.67 2.73
C MET A 84 18.58 -2.04 2.14
N SER A 85 18.34 -2.11 0.83
CA SER A 85 18.29 -3.37 0.12
C SER A 85 19.06 -3.29 -1.18
N ASP A 86 19.81 -4.37 -1.47
CA ASP A 86 20.48 -4.59 -2.75
C ASP A 86 19.63 -5.35 -3.77
N GLY A 87 18.40 -5.74 -3.38
CA GLY A 87 17.47 -6.54 -4.17
C GLY A 87 17.45 -8.02 -3.78
N GLU A 88 18.41 -8.50 -2.99
CA GLU A 88 18.48 -9.86 -2.47
C GLU A 88 18.41 -9.87 -0.93
N ASN A 89 19.12 -8.94 -0.30
CA ASN A 89 19.18 -8.80 1.15
C ASN A 89 18.59 -7.46 1.59
N VAL A 90 18.13 -7.43 2.86
CA VAL A 90 17.71 -6.22 3.56
C VAL A 90 18.57 -6.07 4.81
N TRP A 91 19.15 -4.89 4.98
CA TRP A 91 19.79 -4.45 6.21
C TRP A 91 18.86 -3.47 6.92
N THR A 92 18.35 -3.85 8.08
CA THR A 92 17.56 -2.98 8.95
C THR A 92 18.47 -2.42 10.03
N ILE A 93 18.70 -1.11 10.00
CA ILE A 93 19.58 -0.39 10.92
C ILE A 93 18.70 0.27 11.98
N LEU A 94 18.82 -0.19 13.21
CA LEU A 94 18.15 0.30 14.42
C LEU A 94 19.13 1.19 15.16
N THR A 95 19.12 2.49 14.84
CA THR A 95 20.14 3.42 15.36
C THR A 95 20.10 3.59 16.88
N ASP A 96 18.91 3.55 17.49
CA ASP A 96 18.74 3.72 18.93
C ASP A 96 19.27 2.49 19.71
N ASP A 97 19.25 1.31 19.10
CA ASP A 97 19.67 0.04 19.70
C ASP A 97 21.11 -0.35 19.31
N GLU A 98 21.74 0.42 18.41
CA GLU A 98 23.05 0.12 17.80
C GLU A 98 23.09 -1.30 17.20
N GLU A 99 22.00 -1.69 16.53
CA GLU A 99 21.79 -3.04 15.97
C GLU A 99 21.54 -2.99 14.47
N ILE A 100 22.04 -3.98 13.73
CA ILE A 100 21.76 -4.19 12.33
C ILE A 100 21.26 -5.62 12.14
N GLN A 101 20.07 -5.75 11.62
CA GLN A 101 19.50 -7.05 11.24
C GLN A 101 19.64 -7.25 9.74
N ILE A 102 20.13 -8.43 9.34
CA ILE A 102 20.29 -8.84 7.94
C ILE A 102 19.28 -9.95 7.66
N ALA A 103 18.45 -9.78 6.63
CA ALA A 103 17.51 -10.79 6.18
C ALA A 103 17.55 -10.92 4.65
N GLU A 104 17.21 -12.08 4.13
CA GLU A 104 16.94 -12.25 2.69
C GLU A 104 15.53 -11.75 2.36
N ILE A 105 15.38 -11.20 1.15
CA ILE A 105 14.06 -10.91 0.59
C ILE A 105 13.51 -12.21 0.01
N ASP A 106 12.36 -12.64 0.49
CA ASP A 106 11.60 -13.69 -0.19
C ASP A 106 10.92 -13.08 -1.43
N LEU A 107 11.58 -13.22 -2.57
CA LEU A 107 11.07 -12.72 -3.86
C LEU A 107 9.88 -13.55 -4.38
N GLU A 108 9.63 -14.73 -3.82
CA GLU A 108 8.47 -15.56 -4.15
C GLU A 108 7.24 -15.17 -3.32
N ASP A 109 7.42 -14.44 -2.23
CA ASP A 109 6.32 -13.88 -1.45
C ASP A 109 5.81 -12.58 -2.11
N GLU A 110 4.74 -12.69 -2.91
CA GLU A 110 4.04 -11.54 -3.50
C GLU A 110 3.51 -10.57 -2.44
N ASN A 111 3.43 -10.99 -1.17
CA ASN A 111 3.00 -10.16 -0.04
C ASN A 111 4.18 -9.55 0.73
N ALA A 112 5.42 -9.82 0.32
CA ALA A 112 6.59 -9.19 0.94
C ALA A 112 6.42 -7.67 0.90
N LEU A 113 6.39 -7.03 2.08
CA LEU A 113 6.21 -5.59 2.24
C LEU A 113 7.49 -4.83 1.86
N THR A 114 8.01 -5.07 0.67
CA THR A 114 9.08 -4.25 0.12
C THR A 114 8.52 -2.93 -0.38
N PRO A 115 9.26 -1.82 -0.30
CA PRO A 115 8.82 -0.55 -0.85
C PRO A 115 8.43 -0.61 -2.33
N SER A 116 9.09 -1.46 -3.12
CA SER A 116 8.75 -1.69 -4.53
C SER A 116 7.38 -2.36 -4.68
N ASN A 117 7.07 -3.35 -3.82
CA ASN A 117 5.77 -4.02 -3.82
C ASN A 117 4.66 -3.09 -3.33
N LEU A 118 4.94 -2.19 -2.36
CA LEU A 118 3.96 -1.21 -1.89
C LEU A 118 3.48 -0.28 -3.01
N LEU A 119 4.34 0.09 -3.95
CA LEU A 119 3.94 0.89 -5.11
C LEU A 119 3.08 0.12 -6.13
N LYS A 120 3.09 -1.21 -6.06
CA LYS A 120 2.37 -2.12 -6.97
C LYS A 120 1.33 -2.98 -6.26
N MET A 121 1.18 -2.85 -4.94
CA MET A 121 0.27 -3.67 -4.13
C MET A 121 -1.18 -3.67 -4.65
N TYR A 122 -1.57 -2.63 -5.37
CA TYR A 122 -2.92 -2.52 -5.94
C TYR A 122 -3.12 -3.36 -7.21
N GLU A 123 -2.09 -3.97 -7.80
CA GLU A 123 -2.20 -4.72 -9.05
C GLU A 123 -2.89 -6.07 -8.88
N THR A 124 -2.78 -6.69 -7.69
CA THR A 124 -3.35 -8.01 -7.38
C THR A 124 -4.06 -8.02 -6.03
N GLY A 125 -5.01 -8.94 -5.86
CA GLY A 125 -5.70 -9.18 -4.58
C GLY A 125 -6.79 -8.18 -4.21
N PHE A 126 -7.17 -7.27 -5.14
CA PHE A 126 -8.17 -6.25 -4.87
C PHE A 126 -9.25 -6.15 -5.93
N MET A 127 -10.46 -5.86 -5.48
CA MET A 127 -11.52 -5.30 -6.30
C MET A 127 -11.43 -3.77 -6.25
N TYR A 128 -11.60 -3.11 -7.39
CA TYR A 128 -11.46 -1.65 -7.52
C TYR A 128 -12.82 -0.98 -7.58
N GLN A 129 -13.01 0.09 -6.83
CA GLN A 129 -14.17 0.96 -6.94
C GLN A 129 -13.74 2.40 -7.23
N LEU A 130 -14.29 2.95 -8.32
CA LEU A 130 -14.10 4.35 -8.63
C LEU A 130 -15.00 5.18 -7.73
N GLN A 131 -14.41 6.14 -7.03
CA GLN A 131 -15.11 7.08 -6.15
C GLN A 131 -15.10 8.48 -6.75
N ASP A 132 -15.40 9.49 -5.94
CA ASP A 132 -15.50 10.87 -6.35
C ASP A 132 -14.22 11.41 -6.98
N LYS A 133 -14.40 12.31 -7.94
CA LYS A 133 -13.33 13.03 -8.62
C LYS A 133 -13.47 14.54 -8.38
N VAL A 134 -12.36 15.17 -7.98
CA VAL A 134 -12.29 16.62 -7.81
C VAL A 134 -11.12 17.15 -8.67
N GLY A 135 -11.46 17.82 -9.77
CA GLY A 135 -10.45 18.27 -10.74
C GLY A 135 -9.68 17.08 -11.34
N ASN A 136 -8.36 17.04 -11.15
CA ASN A 136 -7.50 15.94 -11.60
C ASN A 136 -7.33 14.85 -10.54
N LEU A 137 -7.83 15.06 -9.31
CA LEU A 137 -7.71 14.12 -8.21
C LEU A 137 -8.86 13.11 -8.26
N GLN A 138 -8.51 11.84 -8.37
CA GLN A 138 -9.43 10.71 -8.41
C GLN A 138 -9.20 9.82 -7.19
N ILE A 139 -10.27 9.48 -6.47
CA ILE A 139 -10.21 8.46 -5.42
C ILE A 139 -10.58 7.10 -6.01
N ILE A 140 -9.75 6.10 -5.72
CA ILE A 140 -10.00 4.69 -6.01
C ILE A 140 -9.95 3.92 -4.68
N GLU A 141 -11.04 3.23 -4.36
CA GLU A 141 -11.06 2.26 -3.26
C GLU A 141 -10.57 0.90 -3.74
N LEU A 142 -9.69 0.30 -2.96
CA LEU A 142 -9.23 -1.07 -3.08
C LEU A 142 -9.89 -1.89 -1.98
N LEU A 143 -10.71 -2.85 -2.37
CA LEU A 143 -11.37 -3.78 -1.45
C LEU A 143 -10.66 -5.13 -1.56
N PRO A 144 -10.17 -5.72 -0.48
CA PRO A 144 -9.49 -7.01 -0.55
C PRO A 144 -10.44 -8.08 -1.08
N GLU A 145 -9.94 -8.92 -2.01
CA GLU A 145 -10.71 -10.06 -2.53
C GLU A 145 -11.01 -11.09 -1.45
N ASN A 146 -10.07 -11.25 -0.50
CA ASN A 146 -10.18 -12.13 0.65
C ASN A 146 -10.15 -11.32 1.97
N PRO A 147 -11.27 -10.71 2.39
CA PRO A 147 -11.28 -9.85 3.58
C PRO A 147 -10.95 -10.58 4.89
N ALA A 148 -11.04 -11.91 4.93
CA ALA A 148 -10.71 -12.71 6.12
C ALA A 148 -9.21 -12.79 6.39
N ASP A 149 -8.38 -12.66 5.36
CA ASP A 149 -6.94 -12.90 5.39
C ASP A 149 -6.12 -11.64 5.73
N VAL A 150 -6.78 -10.47 5.84
CA VAL A 150 -6.13 -9.18 6.09
C VAL A 150 -6.71 -8.46 7.30
N ASP A 151 -5.96 -7.54 7.92
CA ASP A 151 -6.36 -6.77 9.10
C ASP A 151 -7.04 -5.44 8.78
N TYR A 152 -7.28 -5.14 7.51
CA TYR A 152 -7.92 -3.92 7.06
C TYR A 152 -9.24 -4.20 6.32
N ILE A 153 -10.06 -3.15 6.20
CA ILE A 153 -11.37 -3.17 5.53
C ILE A 153 -11.21 -2.76 4.07
N LYS A 154 -10.42 -1.70 3.82
CA LYS A 154 -10.18 -1.12 2.50
C LYS A 154 -8.92 -0.26 2.51
N ILE A 155 -8.44 0.06 1.31
CA ILE A 155 -7.42 1.09 1.09
C ILE A 155 -8.02 2.12 0.13
N GLU A 156 -7.81 3.41 0.39
CA GLU A 156 -8.14 4.50 -0.53
C GLU A 156 -6.85 5.06 -1.14
N LEU A 157 -6.83 5.15 -2.45
CA LEU A 157 -5.77 5.82 -3.21
C LEU A 157 -6.29 7.14 -3.76
N LEU A 158 -5.64 8.25 -3.43
CA LEU A 158 -5.84 9.53 -4.09
C LEU A 158 -4.81 9.68 -5.21
N ILE A 159 -5.27 9.72 -6.45
CA ILE A 159 -4.43 9.74 -7.65
C ILE A 159 -4.59 11.07 -8.38
N ASP A 160 -3.47 11.72 -8.68
CA ASP A 160 -3.46 12.83 -9.64
C ASP A 160 -3.36 12.26 -11.07
N THR A 161 -4.49 12.27 -11.77
CA THR A 161 -4.62 11.72 -13.12
C THR A 161 -3.94 12.58 -14.20
N SER A 162 -3.49 13.81 -13.87
CA SER A 162 -2.75 14.66 -14.82
C SER A 162 -1.30 14.24 -14.97
N VAL A 163 -0.73 13.64 -13.92
CA VAL A 163 0.65 13.14 -13.88
C VAL A 163 0.72 11.63 -13.61
N ASN A 164 -0.42 10.97 -13.44
CA ASN A 164 -0.55 9.54 -13.13
C ASN A 164 0.29 9.14 -11.90
N GLN A 165 0.12 9.86 -10.80
CA GLN A 165 0.84 9.62 -9.55
C GLN A 165 -0.10 9.47 -8.37
N ILE A 166 0.22 8.56 -7.45
CA ILE A 166 -0.42 8.47 -6.13
C ILE A 166 0.02 9.69 -5.32
N LYS A 167 -0.95 10.40 -4.73
CA LYS A 167 -0.74 11.52 -3.81
C LYS A 167 -1.00 11.16 -2.36
N ASN A 168 -1.85 10.16 -2.14
CA ASN A 168 -2.19 9.69 -0.81
C ASN A 168 -2.59 8.22 -0.90
N LEU A 169 -2.18 7.44 0.09
CA LEU A 169 -2.65 6.08 0.37
C LEU A 169 -3.16 6.06 1.79
N LYS A 170 -4.41 5.64 1.99
CA LYS A 170 -5.03 5.54 3.31
C LYS A 170 -5.64 4.17 3.51
N GLN A 171 -5.15 3.44 4.51
CA GLN A 171 -5.64 2.14 4.92
C GLN A 171 -6.58 2.27 6.12
N PHE A 172 -7.69 1.57 6.09
CA PHE A 172 -8.70 1.52 7.15
C PHE A 172 -8.66 0.15 7.82
N GLY A 173 -8.08 0.08 9.01
CA GLY A 173 -7.97 -1.14 9.80
C GLY A 173 -9.31 -1.59 10.38
N LYS A 174 -9.46 -2.90 10.63
CA LYS A 174 -10.64 -3.49 11.28
C LYS A 174 -10.81 -3.07 12.74
N ASN A 175 -9.72 -2.62 13.36
CA ASN A 175 -9.66 -2.10 14.74
C ASN A 175 -9.86 -0.59 14.83
N ALA A 176 -10.48 0.05 13.83
CA ALA A 176 -10.68 1.49 13.70
C ALA A 176 -9.37 2.31 13.60
N THR A 177 -8.23 1.67 13.35
CA THR A 177 -6.97 2.37 13.07
C THR A 177 -6.95 2.79 11.60
N GLU A 178 -6.55 4.04 11.37
CA GLU A 178 -6.31 4.58 10.03
C GLU A 178 -4.81 4.86 9.88
N SER A 179 -4.19 4.28 8.87
CA SER A 179 -2.79 4.52 8.48
C SER A 179 -2.78 5.27 7.15
N GLU A 180 -2.17 6.44 7.12
CA GLU A 180 -2.19 7.32 5.95
C GLU A 180 -0.78 7.71 5.55
N TYR A 181 -0.46 7.57 4.25
CA TYR A 181 0.79 8.01 3.63
C TYR A 181 0.49 9.15 2.67
N ILE A 182 0.90 10.35 3.04
CA ILE A 182 0.74 11.57 2.23
C ILE A 182 2.04 11.79 1.47
N ILE A 183 2.00 11.72 0.15
CA ILE A 183 3.17 11.88 -0.71
C ILE A 183 3.45 13.38 -0.93
N ASN A 184 4.46 13.89 -0.24
CA ASN A 184 4.88 15.29 -0.33
C ASN A 184 5.75 15.56 -1.56
N ASN A 185 6.58 14.57 -1.94
CA ASN A 185 7.39 14.61 -3.17
C ASN A 185 7.41 13.22 -3.80
N PHE A 186 7.32 13.17 -5.12
CA PHE A 186 7.47 11.96 -5.93
C PHE A 186 8.16 12.37 -7.23
N ALA A 187 9.43 12.07 -7.35
CA ALA A 187 10.25 12.55 -8.46
C ALA A 187 11.24 11.50 -8.95
N PRO A 188 11.59 11.51 -10.26
CA PRO A 188 12.73 10.76 -10.75
C PRO A 188 13.98 11.10 -9.97
N SER A 189 14.83 10.10 -9.72
CA SER A 189 16.10 10.23 -9.02
C SER A 189 17.25 9.76 -9.89
N ILE A 190 18.44 10.30 -9.63
CA ILE A 190 19.70 9.81 -10.19
C ILE A 190 20.53 9.30 -9.03
N ILE A 191 20.67 8.00 -8.92
CA ILE A 191 21.40 7.34 -7.85
C ILE A 191 22.28 6.22 -8.43
N SER A 192 23.52 6.09 -7.91
CA SER A 192 24.41 5.01 -8.35
C SER A 192 24.09 3.71 -7.61
N ASP A 193 24.40 2.56 -8.20
CA ASP A 193 24.20 1.25 -7.58
C ASP A 193 25.08 1.09 -6.32
N GLU A 194 26.17 1.86 -6.21
CA GLU A 194 27.04 1.89 -5.02
C GLU A 194 26.32 2.38 -3.75
N ALA A 195 25.26 3.16 -3.90
CA ALA A 195 24.47 3.63 -2.75
C ALA A 195 23.69 2.52 -2.06
N PHE A 196 23.46 1.38 -2.74
CA PHE A 196 22.75 0.22 -2.21
C PHE A 196 23.68 -0.88 -1.71
N ILE A 197 24.98 -0.61 -1.60
CA ILE A 197 25.97 -1.54 -1.07
C ILE A 197 26.16 -1.28 0.42
N PHE A 198 25.77 -2.25 1.24
CA PHE A 198 26.02 -2.20 2.67
C PHE A 198 27.53 -2.28 2.98
N LYS A 199 28.01 -1.39 3.84
CA LYS A 199 29.41 -1.34 4.28
C LYS A 199 29.45 -1.47 5.79
N GLU A 200 29.82 -2.62 6.27
CA GLU A 200 29.97 -2.90 7.72
C GLU A 200 30.91 -1.92 8.40
N THR A 201 31.92 -1.41 7.68
CA THR A 201 32.87 -0.43 8.19
C THR A 201 32.26 0.90 8.62
N ASP A 202 31.06 1.23 8.14
CA ASP A 202 30.35 2.46 8.50
C ASP A 202 29.59 2.32 9.83
N TYR A 203 29.56 1.08 10.41
CA TYR A 203 28.78 0.71 11.60
C TYR A 203 29.62 -0.04 12.64
N VAL A 204 30.80 0.48 12.96
CA VAL A 204 31.83 -0.21 13.78
C VAL A 204 31.34 -0.60 15.18
N ASP A 205 30.41 0.18 15.75
CA ASP A 205 29.90 -0.03 17.10
C ASP A 205 28.54 -0.76 17.14
N PHE A 206 28.03 -1.21 15.99
CA PHE A 206 26.73 -1.87 15.89
C PHE A 206 26.88 -3.39 16.02
N GLU A 207 25.94 -4.01 16.73
CA GLU A 207 25.77 -5.47 16.72
C GLU A 207 25.11 -5.89 15.42
N ILE A 208 25.70 -6.88 14.74
CA ILE A 208 25.14 -7.42 13.50
C ILE A 208 24.48 -8.77 13.77
N ILE A 209 23.16 -8.85 13.51
CA ILE A 209 22.34 -10.04 13.65
C ILE A 209 22.00 -10.56 12.26
N ASP A 210 22.63 -11.64 11.83
CA ASP A 210 22.36 -12.29 10.55
C ASP A 210 21.21 -13.32 10.72
N LEU A 211 20.07 -13.06 10.08
CA LEU A 211 18.86 -13.86 10.15
C LEU A 211 18.65 -14.72 8.87
N ARG A 212 19.60 -14.73 7.97
CA ARG A 212 19.52 -15.48 6.70
C ARG A 212 19.70 -16.97 6.87
#